data_352b35dc1b031115aba082298f9cf562
#
_entry.id   352b35dc1b031115aba082298f9cf562
#
_cell.length_a   1.000
_cell.length_b   1.000
_cell.length_c   1.000
_cell.angle_alpha   90.00
_cell.angle_beta   90.00
_cell.angle_gamma   90.00
#
_symmetry.space_group_name_H-M   'P 1'
#
loop_
_entity.id
_entity.type
_entity.pdbx_description
1 polymer ?
#
loop_
_entity_poly.entity_id
_entity_poly.type
_entity_poly.pdbx_seq_one_letter_code
_entity_poly.pdbx_strand_id
1 'polypeptide(L)' 'MDFEGYCVKCHKKQTIKNGIVKESSNNRRMVQGSCPVCKTNVTRFLPNKKG' A
#
# COMPACT_ATOMS: atom_id res chain seq x y z
N MET A 1 -0.88 -6.60 -7.73
CA MET A 1 -0.57 -5.27 -8.14
C MET A 1 0.54 -4.71 -7.30
N ASP A 2 1.56 -4.16 -7.93
CA ASP A 2 2.69 -3.67 -7.18
C ASP A 2 2.56 -2.20 -6.86
N PHE A 3 3.03 -1.79 -5.73
CA PHE A 3 3.02 -0.40 -5.38
C PHE A 3 4.19 -0.12 -4.45
N GLU A 4 4.58 1.14 -4.42
CA GLU A 4 5.69 1.52 -3.59
C GLU A 4 5.17 1.99 -2.25
N GLY A 5 5.56 1.36 -1.19
CA GLY A 5 5.14 1.72 0.14
C GLY A 5 6.34 1.86 1.06
N TYR A 6 6.13 2.52 2.18
CA TYR A 6 7.20 2.70 3.14
C TYR A 6 7.05 1.68 4.27
N CYS A 7 8.06 0.87 4.46
CA CYS A 7 8.03 -0.12 5.51
C CYS A 7 8.62 0.46 6.77
N VAL A 8 7.82 0.60 7.81
CA VAL A 8 8.29 1.19 9.04
C VAL A 8 9.28 0.28 9.75
N LYS A 9 9.22 -1.00 9.47
CA LYS A 9 10.17 -1.88 10.10
C LYS A 9 11.52 -1.83 9.42
N CYS A 10 11.56 -1.73 8.11
CA CYS A 10 12.81 -1.65 7.40
C CYS A 10 13.31 -0.21 7.31
N HIS A 11 12.46 0.74 7.69
CA HIS A 11 12.84 2.14 7.67
C HIS A 11 13.23 2.60 6.26
N LYS A 12 12.61 2.10 5.26
CA LYS A 12 12.89 2.53 3.90
C LYS A 12 11.78 2.12 2.98
N LYS A 13 11.74 2.70 1.81
CA LYS A 13 10.71 2.39 0.87
C LYS A 13 10.95 1.04 0.26
N GLN A 14 9.89 0.32 0.04
CA GLN A 14 9.98 -1.00 -0.56
C GLN A 14 8.91 -1.14 -1.62
N THR A 15 9.16 -1.98 -2.60
CA THR A 15 8.16 -2.27 -3.60
C THR A 15 7.31 -3.41 -3.05
N ILE A 16 6.04 -3.13 -2.83
CA ILE A 16 5.15 -4.11 -2.23
C ILE A 16 4.45 -4.87 -3.34
N LYS A 17 4.53 -6.18 -3.29
CA LYS A 17 3.87 -6.98 -4.29
C LYS A 17 2.59 -7.58 -3.73
N ASN A 18 1.76 -8.06 -4.61
CA ASN A 18 0.50 -8.65 -4.21
C ASN A 18 -0.36 -7.65 -3.48
N GLY A 19 -0.29 -6.41 -3.87
CA GLY A 19 -1.10 -5.38 -3.26
C GLY A 19 -2.57 -5.58 -3.62
N ILE A 20 -3.43 -5.37 -2.64
CA ILE A 20 -4.85 -5.51 -2.84
C ILE A 20 -5.47 -4.15 -2.67
N VAL A 21 -6.19 -3.70 -3.66
CA VAL A 21 -6.83 -2.40 -3.61
C VAL A 21 -8.21 -2.57 -2.99
N LYS A 22 -8.48 -1.82 -1.95
CA LYS A 22 -9.77 -1.86 -1.32
C LYS A 22 -10.39 -0.49 -1.38
N GLU A 23 -11.68 -0.45 -1.48
CA GLU A 23 -12.37 0.82 -1.58
C GLU A 23 -13.12 1.09 -0.29
N SER A 24 -12.92 2.22 0.27
CA SER A 24 -13.61 2.60 1.47
C SER A 24 -14.93 3.26 1.12
N SER A 25 -15.77 3.47 2.10
CA SER A 25 -17.10 3.98 1.83
C SER A 25 -17.11 5.43 1.40
N ASN A 26 -16.08 6.17 1.55
CA ASN A 26 -16.09 7.55 1.12
C ASN A 26 -15.34 7.73 -0.17
N ASN A 27 -15.47 6.81 -1.08
CA ASN A 27 -14.76 6.87 -2.34
C ASN A 27 -13.26 6.96 -2.15
N ARG A 28 -12.78 6.46 -1.06
CA ARG A 28 -11.37 6.46 -0.84
C ARG A 28 -10.82 5.09 -1.17
N ARG A 29 -9.69 5.06 -1.77
CA ARG A 29 -9.07 3.80 -2.12
C ARG A 29 -7.80 3.63 -1.34
N MET A 30 -7.51 2.43 -0.98
CA MET A 30 -6.26 2.14 -0.31
C MET A 30 -5.76 0.81 -0.80
N VAL A 31 -4.46 0.63 -0.79
CA VAL A 31 -3.86 -0.60 -1.24
C VAL A 31 -3.09 -1.17 -0.07
N GLN A 32 -3.25 -2.45 0.15
CA GLN A 32 -2.58 -3.13 1.23
C GLN A 32 -1.69 -4.21 0.68
N GLY A 33 -0.59 -4.43 1.30
CA GLY A 33 0.32 -5.47 0.88
C GLY A 33 1.26 -5.83 2.00
N SER A 34 2.17 -6.73 1.74
CA SER A 34 3.15 -7.13 2.72
C SER A 34 4.53 -6.79 2.22
N CYS A 35 5.36 -6.34 3.12
CA CYS A 35 6.74 -6.06 2.77
C CYS A 35 7.43 -7.37 2.40
N PRO A 36 8.15 -7.41 1.29
CA PRO A 36 8.80 -8.67 0.88
C PRO A 36 10.01 -9.00 1.73
N VAL A 37 10.44 -8.07 2.55
CA VAL A 37 11.62 -8.32 3.37
C VAL A 37 11.24 -8.76 4.76
N CYS A 38 10.45 -7.99 5.45
CA CYS A 38 10.07 -8.32 6.81
C CYS A 38 8.63 -8.74 6.95
N LYS A 39 7.91 -8.78 5.85
CA LYS A 39 6.52 -9.20 5.86
C LYS A 39 5.64 -8.36 6.76
N THR A 40 5.96 -7.11 6.88
CA THR A 40 5.13 -6.21 7.67
C THR A 40 4.02 -5.70 6.79
N ASN A 41 2.83 -5.60 7.34
CA ASN A 41 1.69 -5.11 6.56
C ASN A 41 1.90 -3.65 6.24
N VAL A 42 1.77 -3.30 4.99
CA VAL A 42 1.95 -1.94 4.53
C VAL A 42 0.65 -1.50 3.86
N THR A 43 0.14 -0.37 4.29
CA THR A 43 -1.08 0.16 3.74
C THR A 43 -0.78 1.53 3.18
N ARG A 44 -1.27 1.79 1.97
CA ARG A 44 -1.05 3.07 1.36
C ARG A 44 -2.37 3.61 0.88
N PHE A 45 -2.67 4.84 1.22
CA PHE A 45 -3.91 5.45 0.76
C PHE A 45 -3.66 6.12 -0.56
N LEU A 46 -4.51 5.83 -1.53
CA LEU A 46 -4.36 6.41 -2.86
C LEU A 46 -5.11 7.72 -2.92
N PRO A 47 -4.57 8.68 -3.64
CA PRO A 47 -5.22 9.97 -3.76
C PRO A 47 -6.46 9.81 -4.62
N ASN A 48 -7.50 10.48 -4.23
CA ASN A 48 -8.72 10.40 -4.97
C ASN A 48 -8.63 11.31 -6.15
N LYS A 49 -8.02 10.89 -7.23
CA LYS A 49 -7.83 11.70 -8.27
C LYS A 49 -8.97 11.79 -9.11
N LYS A 50 -9.77 12.48 -9.07
CA LYS A 50 -10.85 12.54 -9.78
C LYS A 50 -10.64 13.12 -11.02
N GLY A 51 -10.17 12.76 -11.69
CA GLY A 51 -9.91 13.19 -13.07
C GLY A 51 -10.31 14.49 -13.30
#